data_78c0830a735853afce5c99b2fc84860c
#
_entry.id   78c0830a735853afce5c99b2fc84860c
#
_cell.length_a   1.000
_cell.length_b   1.000
_cell.length_c   1.000
_cell.angle_alpha   90.00
_cell.angle_beta   90.00
_cell.angle_gamma   90.00
#
_symmetry.space_group_name_H-M   'P 1'
#
loop_
_entity.id
_entity.type
_entity.pdbx_description
1 polymer ?
#
loop_
_entity_poly.entity_id
_entity_poly.type
_entity_poly.pdbx_seq_one_letter_code
_entity_poly.pdbx_strand_id
1 'polypeptide(L)'
;AKLGSDVPFLLKGGTARGTGRGEKLVYHPSPEPHWLLLVKPEISVSTAAAYGRYNGRSNATSDTITNVLHHLEQNDMYGAFTNSANTFEELLFPDHDELITCKEFFTSRDYPTIMTGSGPTMVVLLEKPAQALSLQEEIKKAGHNWLSLITKTCTQEEVQ
;
A
#
# COMPACT_ATOMS: atom_id res chain seq x y z
N ALA A 1 20.82 2.56 -6.67
CA ALA A 1 21.09 1.85 -5.41
C ALA A 1 22.10 2.53 -4.47
N LYS A 2 22.98 3.45 -4.94
CA LYS A 2 23.91 4.18 -4.03
C LYS A 2 23.17 5.16 -3.10
N LEU A 3 22.01 5.68 -3.48
CA LEU A 3 21.19 6.63 -2.72
C LEU A 3 20.05 5.95 -1.93
N GLY A 4 19.70 4.71 -2.28
CA GLY A 4 18.62 3.94 -1.66
C GLY A 4 18.13 2.84 -2.59
N SER A 5 17.52 1.79 -2.02
CA SER A 5 17.03 0.63 -2.79
C SER A 5 15.85 1.00 -3.70
N ASP A 6 15.00 1.94 -3.28
CA ASP A 6 13.77 2.32 -4.00
C ASP A 6 14.01 3.34 -5.13
N VAL A 7 15.19 4.00 -5.14
CA VAL A 7 15.53 5.04 -6.13
C VAL A 7 15.42 4.54 -7.58
N PRO A 8 15.89 3.33 -7.94
CA PRO A 8 15.76 2.83 -9.32
C PRO A 8 14.29 2.70 -9.77
N PHE A 9 13.40 2.30 -8.86
CA PHE A 9 11.96 2.22 -9.15
C PHE A 9 11.35 3.62 -9.29
N LEU A 10 11.62 4.52 -8.36
CA LEU A 10 11.07 5.89 -8.37
C LEU A 10 11.48 6.71 -9.60
N LEU A 11 12.63 6.41 -10.20
CA LEU A 11 13.08 7.07 -11.43
C LEU A 11 12.34 6.60 -12.68
N LYS A 12 11.70 5.44 -12.64
CA LYS A 12 11.05 4.84 -13.80
C LYS A 12 9.53 4.73 -13.62
N GLY A 13 9.07 4.53 -12.39
CA GLY A 13 7.64 4.35 -12.06
C GLY A 13 7.04 3.07 -12.65
N GLY A 14 5.73 3.06 -12.78
CA GLY A 14 4.96 1.94 -13.32
C GLY A 14 4.82 0.76 -12.35
N THR A 15 4.73 -0.45 -12.88
CA THR A 15 4.61 -1.69 -12.11
C THR A 15 5.87 -2.51 -12.22
N ALA A 16 6.47 -2.87 -11.09
CA ALA A 16 7.66 -3.71 -11.07
C ALA A 16 7.68 -4.66 -9.87
N ARG A 17 8.20 -5.87 -10.09
CA ARG A 17 8.58 -6.79 -9.02
C ARG A 17 10.01 -6.52 -8.61
N GLY A 18 10.22 -6.15 -7.36
CA GLY A 18 11.54 -6.02 -6.75
C GLY A 18 11.99 -7.31 -6.07
N THR A 19 13.25 -7.68 -6.21
CA THR A 19 13.90 -8.79 -5.49
C THR A 19 15.23 -8.34 -4.89
N GLY A 20 15.85 -9.20 -4.07
CA GLY A 20 17.02 -8.81 -3.30
C GLY A 20 16.61 -7.88 -2.16
N ARG A 21 17.19 -6.67 -2.12
CA ARG A 21 16.82 -5.59 -1.19
C ARG A 21 15.82 -4.61 -1.82
N GLY A 22 15.19 -4.98 -2.97
CA GLY A 22 14.33 -4.14 -3.79
C GLY A 22 15.03 -3.51 -5.01
N GLU A 23 16.33 -3.71 -5.17
CA GLU A 23 17.13 -3.11 -6.24
C GLU A 23 17.07 -3.87 -7.57
N LYS A 24 16.68 -5.15 -7.55
CA LYS A 24 16.55 -5.98 -8.76
C LYS A 24 15.11 -5.93 -9.25
N LEU A 25 14.85 -5.11 -10.26
CA LEU A 25 13.51 -4.82 -10.75
C LEU A 25 13.22 -5.60 -12.03
N VAL A 26 12.05 -6.26 -12.05
CA VAL A 26 11.43 -6.83 -13.25
C VAL A 26 10.14 -6.04 -13.48
N TYR A 27 10.05 -5.35 -14.62
CA TYR A 27 8.91 -4.53 -14.97
C TYR A 27 7.80 -5.35 -15.61
N HIS A 28 6.56 -5.01 -15.29
CA HIS A 28 5.33 -5.60 -15.80
C HIS A 28 4.46 -4.51 -16.43
N PRO A 29 3.48 -4.87 -17.28
CA PRO A 29 2.46 -3.92 -17.73
C PRO A 29 1.78 -3.26 -16.52
N SER A 30 1.61 -1.95 -16.58
CA SER A 30 0.88 -1.22 -15.54
C SER A 30 -0.62 -1.29 -15.81
N PRO A 31 -1.46 -1.50 -14.79
CA PRO A 31 -2.90 -1.35 -14.93
C PRO A 31 -3.26 0.10 -15.25
N GLU A 32 -4.49 0.32 -15.69
CA GLU A 32 -5.06 1.67 -15.83
C GLU A 32 -4.98 2.44 -14.51
N PRO A 33 -4.88 3.78 -14.55
CA PRO A 33 -4.83 4.58 -13.34
C PRO A 33 -6.07 4.44 -12.46
N HIS A 34 -5.88 4.07 -11.21
CA HIS A 34 -6.93 3.89 -10.21
C HIS A 34 -6.85 4.96 -9.11
N TRP A 35 -8.01 5.36 -8.60
CA TRP A 35 -8.09 6.30 -7.49
C TRP A 35 -7.71 5.65 -6.17
N LEU A 36 -6.97 6.39 -5.36
CA LEU A 36 -6.50 5.97 -4.05
C LEU A 36 -6.78 7.06 -3.01
N LEU A 37 -7.07 6.63 -1.77
CA LEU A 37 -6.97 7.47 -0.60
C LEU A 37 -5.78 6.99 0.23
N LEU A 38 -4.78 7.85 0.39
CA LEU A 38 -3.70 7.61 1.35
C LEU A 38 -4.17 8.12 2.71
N VAL A 39 -4.08 7.29 3.74
CA VAL A 39 -4.48 7.66 5.09
C VAL A 39 -3.37 7.36 6.07
N LYS A 40 -2.93 8.40 6.79
CA LYS A 40 -1.90 8.28 7.82
C LYS A 40 -2.51 8.55 9.19
N PRO A 41 -2.63 7.53 10.06
CA PRO A 41 -3.04 7.72 11.45
C PRO A 41 -2.01 8.54 12.24
N GLU A 42 -2.43 9.06 13.41
CA GLU A 42 -1.59 9.93 14.26
C GLU A 42 -0.51 9.19 15.04
N ILE A 43 0.04 8.16 14.47
CA ILE A 43 1.17 7.44 15.07
C ILE A 43 2.44 7.61 14.25
N SER A 44 3.56 7.43 14.91
CA SER A 44 4.88 7.38 14.27
C SER A 44 5.47 5.99 14.43
N VAL A 45 5.82 5.38 13.31
CA VAL A 45 6.50 4.08 13.28
C VAL A 45 7.92 4.30 12.78
N SER A 46 8.91 3.88 13.56
CA SER A 46 10.30 3.91 13.12
C SER A 46 10.56 2.80 12.12
N THR A 47 10.92 3.14 10.89
CA THR A 47 11.32 2.18 9.86
C THR A 47 12.44 1.26 10.35
N ALA A 48 13.44 1.81 11.04
CA ALA A 48 14.54 1.02 11.60
C ALA A 48 14.05 0.01 12.66
N ALA A 49 13.11 0.41 13.53
CA ALA A 49 12.52 -0.48 14.52
C ALA A 49 11.66 -1.58 13.87
N ALA A 50 10.88 -1.23 12.82
CA ALA A 50 10.09 -2.19 12.06
C ALA A 50 10.99 -3.25 11.40
N TYR A 51 12.04 -2.83 10.71
CA TYR A 51 13.02 -3.76 10.14
C TYR A 51 13.80 -4.56 11.20
N GLY A 52 14.05 -4.01 12.37
CA GLY A 52 14.66 -4.71 13.49
C GLY A 52 13.83 -5.89 14.03
N ARG A 53 12.51 -5.87 13.83
CA ARG A 53 11.60 -6.97 14.16
C ARG A 53 11.51 -8.04 13.07
N TYR A 54 11.97 -7.73 11.87
CA TYR A 54 11.89 -8.65 10.74
C TYR A 54 12.91 -9.79 10.92
N ASN A 55 12.42 -11.01 11.01
CA ASN A 55 13.19 -12.23 11.25
C ASN A 55 13.50 -13.03 9.97
N GLY A 56 13.32 -12.43 8.79
CA GLY A 56 13.52 -13.08 7.49
C GLY A 56 12.33 -13.90 6.99
N ARG A 57 11.22 -13.95 7.73
CA ARG A 57 9.98 -14.60 7.31
C ARG A 57 9.01 -13.56 6.73
N SER A 58 8.30 -13.95 5.71
CA SER A 58 7.24 -13.15 5.08
C SER A 58 6.03 -14.04 4.86
N ASN A 59 4.84 -13.51 5.13
CA ASN A 59 3.58 -14.13 4.75
C ASN A 59 3.28 -13.99 3.24
N ALA A 60 3.95 -13.07 2.55
CA ALA A 60 3.93 -13.02 1.10
C ALA A 60 4.77 -14.16 0.52
N THR A 61 4.12 -15.19 0.04
CA THR A 61 4.73 -16.33 -0.65
C THR A 61 4.98 -16.01 -2.12
N SER A 62 5.69 -16.89 -2.85
CA SER A 62 5.80 -16.78 -4.31
C SER A 62 4.44 -16.80 -5.00
N ASP A 63 3.48 -17.57 -4.46
CA ASP A 63 2.12 -17.67 -4.98
C ASP A 63 1.33 -16.39 -4.77
N THR A 64 1.48 -15.75 -3.58
CA THR A 64 0.92 -14.41 -3.31
C THR A 64 1.36 -13.41 -4.36
N ILE A 65 2.68 -13.34 -4.64
CA ILE A 65 3.25 -12.42 -5.63
C ILE A 65 2.74 -12.74 -7.03
N THR A 66 2.68 -14.01 -7.39
CA THR A 66 2.19 -14.45 -8.71
C THR A 66 0.71 -14.09 -8.90
N ASN A 67 -0.12 -14.29 -7.88
CA ASN A 67 -1.54 -13.92 -7.91
C ASN A 67 -1.73 -12.41 -8.05
N VAL A 68 -1.00 -11.62 -7.28
CA VAL A 68 -1.06 -10.15 -7.39
C VAL A 68 -0.67 -9.68 -8.79
N LEU A 69 0.43 -10.21 -9.35
CA LEU A 69 0.85 -9.87 -10.70
C LEU A 69 -0.20 -10.26 -11.75
N HIS A 70 -0.80 -11.44 -11.62
CA HIS A 70 -1.88 -11.87 -12.51
C HIS A 70 -3.07 -10.90 -12.50
N HIS A 71 -3.53 -10.48 -11.31
CA HIS A 71 -4.62 -9.50 -11.20
C HIS A 71 -4.23 -8.14 -11.81
N LEU A 72 -3.01 -7.66 -11.58
CA LEU A 72 -2.51 -6.41 -12.18
C LEU A 72 -2.48 -6.47 -13.72
N GLU A 73 -2.03 -7.59 -14.30
CA GLU A 73 -2.00 -7.82 -15.76
C GLU A 73 -3.40 -7.90 -16.38
N GLN A 74 -4.42 -8.30 -15.60
CA GLN A 74 -5.83 -8.30 -16.01
C GLN A 74 -6.55 -6.98 -15.72
N ASN A 75 -5.83 -5.95 -15.27
CA ASN A 75 -6.40 -4.67 -14.82
C ASN A 75 -7.41 -4.82 -13.66
N ASP A 76 -7.30 -5.90 -12.89
CA ASP A 76 -8.11 -6.17 -11.71
C ASP A 76 -7.41 -5.66 -10.45
N MET A 77 -7.54 -4.36 -10.19
CA MET A 77 -6.93 -3.73 -9.02
C MET A 77 -7.57 -4.20 -7.71
N TYR A 78 -8.86 -4.53 -7.71
CA TYR A 78 -9.54 -5.06 -6.53
C TYR A 78 -8.94 -6.42 -6.13
N GLY A 79 -8.82 -7.34 -7.08
CA GLY A 79 -8.16 -8.63 -6.86
C GLY A 79 -6.70 -8.48 -6.44
N ALA A 80 -5.96 -7.54 -7.03
CA ALA A 80 -4.59 -7.27 -6.63
C ALA A 80 -4.48 -6.82 -5.16
N PHE A 81 -5.33 -5.90 -4.70
CA PHE A 81 -5.34 -5.42 -3.31
C PHE A 81 -5.74 -6.52 -2.34
N THR A 82 -6.81 -7.28 -2.62
CA THR A 82 -7.33 -8.32 -1.73
C THR A 82 -6.39 -9.53 -1.61
N ASN A 83 -5.56 -9.78 -2.62
CA ASN A 83 -4.53 -10.82 -2.59
C ASN A 83 -3.15 -10.29 -2.14
N SER A 84 -3.01 -9.00 -1.89
CA SER A 84 -1.76 -8.42 -1.39
C SER A 84 -1.56 -8.70 0.09
N ALA A 85 -0.30 -8.78 0.50
CA ALA A 85 0.11 -8.91 1.90
C ALA A 85 1.27 -7.96 2.19
N ASN A 86 1.27 -7.38 3.38
CA ASN A 86 2.41 -6.61 3.89
C ASN A 86 2.93 -7.24 5.18
N THR A 87 4.14 -7.77 5.14
CA THR A 87 4.79 -8.41 6.31
C THR A 87 4.86 -7.49 7.53
N PHE A 88 4.97 -6.17 7.33
CA PHE A 88 5.00 -5.22 8.44
C PHE A 88 3.64 -5.06 9.14
N GLU A 89 2.51 -5.40 8.52
CA GLU A 89 1.23 -5.43 9.21
C GLU A 89 1.26 -6.47 10.35
N GLU A 90 1.74 -7.68 10.09
CA GLU A 90 1.87 -8.71 11.14
C GLU A 90 2.82 -8.32 12.26
N LEU A 91 3.86 -7.57 11.94
CA LEU A 91 4.89 -7.18 12.89
C LEU A 91 4.50 -5.98 13.76
N LEU A 92 3.63 -5.10 13.26
CA LEU A 92 3.31 -3.82 13.89
C LEU A 92 1.94 -3.78 14.52
N PHE A 93 0.94 -4.42 13.91
CA PHE A 93 -0.45 -4.37 14.38
C PHE A 93 -0.62 -4.87 15.83
N PRO A 94 0.06 -5.94 16.29
CA PRO A 94 -0.06 -6.40 17.67
C PRO A 94 0.28 -5.34 18.73
N ASP A 95 1.09 -4.34 18.39
CA ASP A 95 1.53 -3.29 19.32
C ASP A 95 0.92 -1.91 19.02
N HIS A 96 0.05 -1.82 18.00
CA HIS A 96 -0.49 -0.55 17.53
C HIS A 96 -1.97 -0.66 17.15
N ASP A 97 -2.86 -0.60 18.14
CA ASP A 97 -4.33 -0.66 17.96
C ASP A 97 -4.83 0.39 16.95
N GLU A 98 -4.18 1.54 16.86
CA GLU A 98 -4.51 2.60 15.91
C GLU A 98 -4.33 2.15 14.44
N LEU A 99 -3.35 1.28 14.13
CA LEU A 99 -3.18 0.71 12.79
C LEU A 99 -4.33 -0.25 12.46
N ILE A 100 -4.73 -1.08 13.43
CA ILE A 100 -5.86 -2.00 13.28
C ILE A 100 -7.13 -1.20 13.05
N THR A 101 -7.41 -0.23 13.91
CA THR A 101 -8.57 0.67 13.82
C THR A 101 -8.63 1.36 12.46
N CYS A 102 -7.49 1.90 12.00
CA CYS A 102 -7.41 2.57 10.71
C CYS A 102 -7.70 1.63 9.54
N LYS A 103 -7.15 0.42 9.53
CA LYS A 103 -7.41 -0.56 8.48
C LYS A 103 -8.86 -1.04 8.51
N GLU A 104 -9.38 -1.42 9.68
CA GLU A 104 -10.75 -1.91 9.85
C GLU A 104 -11.80 -0.86 9.51
N PHE A 105 -11.52 0.42 9.73
CA PHE A 105 -12.41 1.51 9.32
C PHE A 105 -12.80 1.44 7.84
N PHE A 106 -11.87 1.07 6.97
CA PHE A 106 -12.11 0.95 5.53
C PHE A 106 -12.55 -0.44 5.12
N THR A 107 -11.90 -1.49 5.63
CA THR A 107 -12.22 -2.87 5.23
C THR A 107 -13.62 -3.31 5.65
N SER A 108 -14.13 -2.83 6.80
CA SER A 108 -15.52 -3.05 7.23
C SER A 108 -16.58 -2.37 6.34
N ARG A 109 -16.15 -1.48 5.45
CA ARG A 109 -16.96 -0.78 4.44
C ARG A 109 -16.69 -1.26 3.01
N ASP A 110 -16.09 -2.44 2.87
CA ASP A 110 -15.73 -3.06 1.60
C ASP A 110 -14.72 -2.27 0.75
N TYR A 111 -13.90 -1.40 1.38
CA TYR A 111 -12.78 -0.77 0.69
C TYR A 111 -11.50 -1.59 0.87
N PRO A 112 -10.94 -2.16 -0.22
CA PRO A 112 -9.66 -2.86 -0.14
C PRO A 112 -8.57 -1.92 0.37
N THR A 113 -7.89 -2.34 1.43
CA THR A 113 -6.94 -1.49 2.15
C THR A 113 -5.70 -2.27 2.56
N ILE A 114 -4.53 -1.72 2.31
CA ILE A 114 -3.24 -2.28 2.71
C ILE A 114 -2.34 -1.20 3.29
N MET A 115 -1.55 -1.54 4.28
CA MET A 115 -0.48 -0.65 4.77
C MET A 115 0.67 -0.61 3.75
N THR A 116 1.19 0.57 3.44
CA THR A 116 2.31 0.72 2.50
C THR A 116 3.67 0.77 3.21
N GLY A 117 4.66 0.10 2.66
CA GLY A 117 6.03 0.06 3.18
C GLY A 117 6.09 -0.41 4.63
N SER A 118 6.88 0.26 5.46
CA SER A 118 7.00 0.02 6.90
C SER A 118 5.91 0.74 7.73
N GLY A 119 4.86 1.25 7.09
CA GLY A 119 3.78 1.97 7.75
C GLY A 119 4.15 3.43 8.13
N PRO A 120 3.28 4.13 8.85
CA PRO A 120 1.92 3.72 9.26
C PRO A 120 0.84 4.00 8.19
N THR A 121 1.19 4.46 6.99
CA THR A 121 0.23 4.89 5.97
C THR A 121 -0.52 3.71 5.36
N MET A 122 -1.86 3.82 5.34
CA MET A 122 -2.75 2.92 4.62
C MET A 122 -3.03 3.45 3.22
N VAL A 123 -3.13 2.54 2.26
CA VAL A 123 -3.58 2.80 0.90
C VAL A 123 -4.94 2.15 0.73
N VAL A 124 -5.94 2.96 0.43
CA VAL A 124 -7.33 2.54 0.23
C VAL A 124 -7.67 2.63 -1.25
N LEU A 125 -8.11 1.54 -1.85
CA LEU A 125 -8.54 1.52 -3.25
C LEU A 125 -9.94 2.11 -3.39
N LEU A 126 -10.13 2.94 -4.40
CA LEU A 126 -11.40 3.61 -4.70
C LEU A 126 -11.78 3.41 -6.17
N GLU A 127 -13.08 3.30 -6.43
CA GLU A 127 -13.60 3.29 -7.80
C GLU A 127 -13.64 4.70 -8.42
N LYS A 128 -13.92 5.71 -7.60
CA LYS A 128 -14.09 7.11 -8.03
C LYS A 128 -13.70 8.10 -6.93
N PRO A 129 -13.26 9.32 -7.31
CA PRO A 129 -12.74 10.31 -6.35
C PRO A 129 -13.80 10.81 -5.36
N ALA A 130 -15.09 10.78 -5.70
CA ALA A 130 -16.15 11.18 -4.80
C ALA A 130 -16.21 10.34 -3.50
N GLN A 131 -15.83 9.05 -3.59
CA GLN A 131 -15.74 8.18 -2.41
C GLN A 131 -14.69 8.68 -1.41
N ALA A 132 -13.58 9.23 -1.89
CA ALA A 132 -12.55 9.79 -1.01
C ALA A 132 -13.10 10.96 -0.18
N LEU A 133 -13.87 11.86 -0.78
CA LEU A 133 -14.48 12.99 -0.07
C LEU A 133 -15.46 12.51 1.01
N SER A 134 -16.29 11.51 0.69
CA SER A 134 -17.20 10.90 1.65
C SER A 134 -16.44 10.27 2.82
N LEU A 135 -15.40 9.49 2.53
CA LEU A 135 -14.57 8.84 3.55
C LEU A 135 -13.83 9.87 4.42
N GLN A 136 -13.34 10.97 3.86
CA GLN A 136 -12.72 12.05 4.64
C GLN A 136 -13.69 12.70 5.62
N GLU A 137 -14.96 12.87 5.23
CA GLU A 137 -15.99 13.34 6.14
C GLU A 137 -16.33 12.31 7.23
N GLU A 138 -16.42 11.02 6.87
CA GLU A 138 -16.67 9.94 7.82
C GLU A 138 -15.54 9.79 8.85
N ILE A 139 -14.28 9.90 8.44
CA ILE A 139 -13.10 9.92 9.32
C ILE A 139 -13.28 11.03 10.38
N LYS A 140 -13.62 12.24 9.94
CA LYS A 140 -13.84 13.38 10.84
C LYS A 140 -15.02 13.17 11.78
N LYS A 141 -16.14 12.65 11.27
CA LYS A 141 -17.34 12.34 12.07
C LYS A 141 -17.07 11.27 13.12
N ALA A 142 -16.18 10.31 12.82
CA ALA A 142 -15.75 9.29 13.77
C ALA A 142 -14.75 9.81 14.82
N GLY A 143 -14.32 11.08 14.71
CA GLY A 143 -13.41 11.71 15.67
C GLY A 143 -11.93 11.40 15.42
N HIS A 144 -11.58 10.86 14.26
CA HIS A 144 -10.18 10.58 13.91
C HIS A 144 -9.51 11.81 13.27
N ASN A 145 -8.29 12.11 13.71
CA ASN A 145 -7.45 13.18 13.14
C ASN A 145 -6.47 12.63 12.11
N TRP A 146 -6.83 11.61 11.36
CA TRP A 146 -5.96 11.01 10.36
C TRP A 146 -5.73 11.95 9.20
N LEU A 147 -4.46 12.12 8.82
CA LEU A 147 -4.11 12.83 7.59
C LEU A 147 -4.54 11.99 6.39
N SER A 148 -5.26 12.58 5.45
CA SER A 148 -5.71 11.87 4.24
C SER A 148 -5.47 12.67 2.98
N LEU A 149 -5.02 11.99 1.92
CA LEU A 149 -4.69 12.56 0.61
C LEU A 149 -5.31 11.73 -0.50
N ILE A 150 -6.05 12.39 -1.39
CA ILE A 150 -6.59 11.76 -2.62
C ILE A 150 -5.49 11.77 -3.68
N THR A 151 -5.28 10.64 -4.33
CA THR A 151 -4.30 10.49 -5.41
C THR A 151 -4.74 9.44 -6.43
N LYS A 152 -3.91 9.17 -7.41
CA LYS A 152 -4.05 8.06 -8.36
C LYS A 152 -2.77 7.25 -8.44
N THR A 153 -2.90 5.99 -8.85
CA THR A 153 -1.75 5.29 -9.44
C THR A 153 -1.38 5.97 -10.75
N CYS A 154 -0.11 5.91 -11.13
CA CYS A 154 0.37 6.45 -12.40
C CYS A 154 1.04 5.34 -13.22
N THR A 155 0.94 5.45 -14.53
CA THR A 155 1.67 4.62 -15.48
C THR A 155 3.13 5.08 -15.59
N GLN A 156 3.96 4.26 -16.23
CA GLN A 156 5.36 4.63 -16.48
C GLN A 156 5.50 5.87 -17.38
N GLU A 157 4.57 6.09 -18.30
CA GLU A 157 4.58 7.24 -19.22
C GLU A 157 4.26 8.56 -18.51
N GLU A 158 3.48 8.50 -17.42
CA GLU A 158 3.11 9.70 -16.64
C GLU A 158 4.21 10.17 -15.68
N VAL A 159 5.25 9.36 -15.46
CA VAL A 159 6.38 9.69 -14.57
C VAL A 159 7.53 10.38 -15.32
N GLN A 160 7.52 10.35 -16.64
CA GLN A 160 8.51 11.02 -17.52
C GLN A 160 8.09 12.44 -17.86
#